data_8af6f10ad5f06f219d00e5c01698b96f
#
_entry.id   8af6f10ad5f06f219d00e5c01698b96f
#
_cell.length_a   1.000
_cell.length_b   1.000
_cell.length_c   1.000
_cell.angle_alpha   90.00
_cell.angle_beta   90.00
_cell.angle_gamma   90.00
#
_symmetry.space_group_name_H-M   'P 1'
#
loop_
_entity.id
_entity.type
_entity.pdbx_description
1 polymer ?
#
loop_
_entity_poly.entity_id
_entity_poly.type
_entity_poly.pdbx_seq_one_letter_code
_entity_poly.pdbx_strand_id
1 'polypeptide(L)'
;MFGQIAPTEFDLRFSVFGIPVRVHPLFWLVAALMGSNTLSNPDLGAPYLFVWIACVFFSILIHELGHALTAKYFGWPPEIMLYYMGGVAMFRPGVGFTTSRSILISFAGPAAGFMLFGVVIAAWFGLKNAGVVLHPLVDDAFRKLVYINLIWGLVNLLPVLPLDGGRICESVCTSLRPRDGELWALRIGMIVAGGVALLFLSLSAMYPGFLFGYLCFSNFQMYQAYKGRGSW
;
A
#
# COMPACT_ATOMS: atom_id res chain seq x y z
N MET A 1 0.72 -14.13 -9.70
CA MET A 1 0.61 -14.92 -8.46
C MET A 1 1.77 -14.50 -7.58
N PHE A 2 1.54 -13.59 -6.62
CA PHE A 2 2.53 -13.37 -5.56
C PHE A 2 2.48 -14.63 -4.69
N GLY A 3 3.63 -15.33 -4.57
CA GLY A 3 3.73 -16.56 -3.82
C GLY A 3 3.25 -16.32 -2.39
N GLN A 4 2.39 -17.18 -1.88
CA GLN A 4 2.03 -17.17 -0.46
C GLN A 4 3.35 -17.31 0.32
N ILE A 5 3.72 -16.25 1.04
CA ILE A 5 4.87 -16.31 1.93
C ILE A 5 4.55 -17.36 2.98
N ALA A 6 5.39 -18.40 3.04
CA ALA A 6 5.22 -19.48 3.98
C ALA A 6 5.11 -18.93 5.41
N PRO A 7 4.20 -19.42 6.23
CA PRO A 7 4.12 -19.03 7.62
C PRO A 7 5.41 -19.43 8.34
N THR A 8 5.88 -18.55 9.25
CA THR A 8 7.03 -18.82 10.11
C THR A 8 6.57 -18.90 11.57
N GLU A 9 7.39 -19.52 12.43
CA GLU A 9 7.15 -19.57 13.88
C GLU A 9 7.21 -18.17 14.53
N PHE A 10 7.89 -17.22 13.87
CA PHE A 10 8.08 -15.85 14.34
C PHE A 10 7.01 -14.87 13.82
N ASP A 11 5.98 -15.35 13.12
CA ASP A 11 4.89 -14.50 12.67
C ASP A 11 4.09 -13.99 13.87
N LEU A 12 3.95 -12.68 14.00
CA LEU A 12 3.01 -12.09 14.93
C LEU A 12 1.59 -12.27 14.39
N ARG A 13 0.71 -12.90 15.18
CA ARG A 13 -0.67 -13.20 14.81
C ARG A 13 -1.63 -12.63 15.83
N PHE A 14 -2.62 -11.90 15.35
CA PHE A 14 -3.70 -11.33 16.18
C PHE A 14 -4.94 -11.14 15.30
N SER A 15 -6.01 -10.61 15.86
CA SER A 15 -7.21 -10.28 15.10
C SER A 15 -7.68 -8.86 15.41
N VAL A 16 -8.19 -8.16 14.36
CA VAL A 16 -8.78 -6.82 14.47
C VAL A 16 -10.16 -6.86 13.84
N PHE A 17 -11.19 -6.48 14.58
CA PHE A 17 -12.58 -6.57 14.13
C PHE A 17 -12.98 -7.99 13.64
N GLY A 18 -12.39 -9.03 14.23
CA GLY A 18 -12.61 -10.42 13.81
C GLY A 18 -11.99 -10.76 12.44
N ILE A 19 -11.03 -9.99 11.96
CA ILE A 19 -10.22 -10.25 10.77
C ILE A 19 -8.86 -10.73 11.25
N PRO A 20 -8.41 -11.94 10.84
CA PRO A 20 -7.07 -12.43 11.16
C PRO A 20 -6.00 -11.52 10.53
N VAL A 21 -5.01 -11.16 11.32
CA VAL A 21 -3.84 -10.38 10.88
C VAL A 21 -2.58 -11.18 11.16
N ARG A 22 -1.72 -11.30 10.17
CA ARG A 22 -0.41 -11.94 10.26
C ARG A 22 0.67 -10.95 9.85
N VAL A 23 1.67 -10.75 10.70
CA VAL A 23 2.82 -9.90 10.41
C VAL A 23 4.07 -10.75 10.33
N HIS A 24 4.64 -10.83 9.15
CA HIS A 24 5.86 -11.59 8.89
C HIS A 24 7.09 -10.85 9.44
N PRO A 25 8.11 -11.51 10.00
CA PRO A 25 9.31 -10.86 10.55
C PRO A 25 10.02 -9.91 9.59
N LEU A 26 10.04 -10.22 8.30
CA LEU A 26 10.64 -9.35 7.28
C LEU A 26 9.95 -7.99 7.13
N PHE A 27 8.69 -7.85 7.58
CA PHE A 27 8.03 -6.55 7.62
C PHE A 27 8.79 -5.59 8.54
N TRP A 28 9.10 -6.05 9.75
CA TRP A 28 9.83 -5.26 10.74
C TRP A 28 11.24 -4.90 10.28
N LEU A 29 11.92 -5.87 9.66
CA LEU A 29 13.26 -5.66 9.11
C LEU A 29 13.24 -4.59 8.02
N VAL A 30 12.33 -4.68 7.06
CA VAL A 30 12.26 -3.69 5.96
C VAL A 30 11.80 -2.32 6.49
N ALA A 31 10.83 -2.26 7.40
CA ALA A 31 10.43 -1.01 8.03
C ALA A 31 11.61 -0.36 8.77
N ALA A 32 12.43 -1.13 9.49
CA ALA A 32 13.62 -0.65 10.15
C ALA A 32 14.70 -0.14 9.16
N LEU A 33 14.93 -0.88 8.07
CA LEU A 33 15.87 -0.47 7.02
C LEU A 33 15.45 0.83 6.35
N MET A 34 14.15 1.01 6.06
CA MET A 34 13.61 2.25 5.49
C MET A 34 13.76 3.45 6.44
N GLY A 35 13.72 3.22 7.74
CA GLY A 35 13.92 4.25 8.78
C GLY A 35 15.36 4.42 9.24
N SER A 36 16.31 3.65 8.70
CA SER A 36 17.70 3.60 9.22
C SER A 36 18.43 4.94 9.16
N ASN A 37 18.06 5.83 8.25
CA ASN A 37 18.63 7.20 8.17
C ASN A 37 18.44 8.00 9.48
N THR A 38 17.43 7.65 10.31
CA THR A 38 17.26 8.28 11.61
C THR A 38 18.38 7.93 12.59
N LEU A 39 19.02 6.77 12.45
CA LEU A 39 20.14 6.35 13.27
C LEU A 39 21.45 7.08 12.92
N SER A 40 21.57 7.53 11.67
CA SER A 40 22.74 8.30 11.20
C SER A 40 22.72 9.75 11.66
N ASN A 41 21.59 10.23 12.20
CA ASN A 41 21.44 11.58 12.74
C ASN A 41 21.70 11.53 14.27
N PRO A 42 22.74 12.21 14.78
CA PRO A 42 23.10 12.19 16.21
C PRO A 42 21.98 12.68 17.14
N ASP A 43 21.10 13.57 16.63
CA ASP A 43 20.02 14.18 17.41
C ASP A 43 18.76 13.31 17.50
N LEU A 44 18.63 12.29 16.65
CA LEU A 44 17.40 11.48 16.56
C LEU A 44 17.53 10.15 17.31
N GLY A 45 18.41 9.25 16.86
CA GLY A 45 18.68 7.98 17.51
C GLY A 45 17.54 6.93 17.47
N ALA A 46 17.71 5.89 18.28
CA ALA A 46 16.81 4.72 18.29
C ALA A 46 15.32 5.04 18.58
N PRO A 47 14.96 5.97 19.51
CA PRO A 47 13.55 6.25 19.76
C PRO A 47 12.78 6.71 18.52
N TYR A 48 13.39 7.50 17.65
CA TYR A 48 12.78 7.96 16.41
C TYR A 48 12.62 6.87 15.36
N LEU A 49 13.51 5.87 15.36
CA LEU A 49 13.37 4.67 14.53
C LEU A 49 12.18 3.83 14.99
N PHE A 50 11.98 3.64 16.30
CA PHE A 50 10.80 2.93 16.82
C PHE A 50 9.50 3.66 16.48
N VAL A 51 9.48 4.99 16.59
CA VAL A 51 8.33 5.81 16.16
C VAL A 51 8.07 5.62 14.67
N TRP A 52 9.10 5.61 13.82
CA TRP A 52 8.95 5.34 12.39
C TRP A 52 8.32 3.97 12.12
N ILE A 53 8.87 2.90 12.72
CA ILE A 53 8.36 1.54 12.54
C ILE A 53 6.89 1.44 12.98
N ALA A 54 6.53 2.04 14.12
CA ALA A 54 5.14 2.08 14.60
C ALA A 54 4.23 2.84 13.62
N CYS A 55 4.65 4.01 13.13
CA CYS A 55 3.88 4.79 12.16
C CYS A 55 3.66 4.02 10.86
N VAL A 56 4.69 3.34 10.31
CA VAL A 56 4.59 2.49 9.12
C VAL A 56 3.60 1.35 9.38
N PHE A 57 3.75 0.65 10.51
CA PHE A 57 2.88 -0.47 10.87
C PHE A 57 1.41 -0.06 10.95
N PHE A 58 1.09 0.99 11.71
CA PHE A 58 -0.30 1.45 11.86
C PHE A 58 -0.88 1.99 10.55
N SER A 59 -0.09 2.72 9.76
CA SER A 59 -0.53 3.25 8.48
C SER A 59 -0.89 2.15 7.49
N ILE A 60 -0.02 1.15 7.33
CA ILE A 60 -0.26 0.02 6.43
C ILE A 60 -1.40 -0.85 6.97
N LEU A 61 -1.45 -1.13 8.27
CA LEU A 61 -2.54 -1.92 8.86
C LEU A 61 -3.91 -1.27 8.63
N ILE A 62 -4.04 0.04 8.83
CA ILE A 62 -5.29 0.77 8.61
C ILE A 62 -5.67 0.78 7.13
N HIS A 63 -4.72 0.92 6.23
CA HIS A 63 -4.92 0.79 4.81
C HIS A 63 -5.48 -0.60 4.45
N GLU A 64 -4.85 -1.68 4.89
CA GLU A 64 -5.32 -3.05 4.63
C GLU A 64 -6.68 -3.35 5.29
N LEU A 65 -6.94 -2.76 6.46
CA LEU A 65 -8.25 -2.84 7.10
C LEU A 65 -9.34 -2.19 6.26
N GLY A 66 -9.05 -1.13 5.53
CA GLY A 66 -10.00 -0.53 4.57
C GLY A 66 -10.48 -1.56 3.55
N HIS A 67 -9.56 -2.26 2.89
CA HIS A 67 -9.88 -3.33 1.94
C HIS A 67 -10.64 -4.48 2.61
N ALA A 68 -10.10 -4.96 3.73
CA ALA A 68 -10.61 -6.13 4.42
C ALA A 68 -12.02 -5.92 5.00
N LEU A 69 -12.29 -4.77 5.62
CA LEU A 69 -13.62 -4.44 6.16
C LEU A 69 -14.64 -4.32 5.02
N THR A 70 -14.26 -3.74 3.89
CA THR A 70 -15.12 -3.63 2.71
C THR A 70 -15.41 -5.01 2.09
N ALA A 71 -14.40 -5.90 2.00
CA ALA A 71 -14.60 -7.27 1.55
C ALA A 71 -15.50 -8.05 2.51
N LYS A 72 -15.29 -7.90 3.83
CA LYS A 72 -16.13 -8.51 4.87
C LYS A 72 -17.58 -8.03 4.80
N TYR A 73 -17.81 -6.74 4.55
CA TYR A 73 -19.15 -6.18 4.35
C TYR A 73 -19.89 -6.85 3.18
N PHE A 74 -19.18 -7.24 2.12
CA PHE A 74 -19.76 -7.99 1.00
C PHE A 74 -19.90 -9.51 1.27
N GLY A 75 -19.59 -9.97 2.48
CA GLY A 75 -19.69 -11.38 2.88
C GLY A 75 -18.50 -12.24 2.46
N TRP A 76 -17.38 -11.62 2.09
CA TRP A 76 -16.15 -12.33 1.70
C TRP A 76 -15.14 -12.29 2.84
N PRO A 77 -14.91 -13.42 3.56
CA PRO A 77 -14.01 -13.46 4.70
C PRO A 77 -12.59 -13.05 4.31
N PRO A 78 -12.04 -11.96 4.85
CA PRO A 78 -10.69 -11.53 4.54
C PRO A 78 -9.68 -12.01 5.58
N GLU A 79 -8.40 -12.03 5.16
CA GLU A 79 -7.22 -12.13 5.99
C GLU A 79 -6.24 -11.02 5.61
N ILE A 80 -5.54 -10.44 6.58
CA ILE A 80 -4.51 -9.44 6.34
C ILE A 80 -3.14 -10.06 6.60
N MET A 81 -2.22 -9.84 5.67
CA MET A 81 -0.82 -10.20 5.83
C MET A 81 0.06 -8.97 5.59
N LEU A 82 0.89 -8.63 6.58
CA LEU A 82 1.95 -7.62 6.45
C LEU A 82 3.28 -8.33 6.23
N TYR A 83 4.04 -7.92 5.21
CA TYR A 83 5.27 -8.56 4.79
C TYR A 83 6.26 -7.54 4.18
N TYR A 84 7.39 -7.99 3.66
CA TYR A 84 8.47 -7.13 3.20
C TYR A 84 8.10 -6.13 2.07
N MET A 85 7.02 -6.36 1.34
CA MET A 85 6.52 -5.43 0.32
C MET A 85 5.38 -4.51 0.81
N GLY A 86 5.05 -4.55 2.10
CA GLY A 86 3.95 -3.78 2.69
C GLY A 86 2.85 -4.66 3.26
N GLY A 87 1.60 -4.43 2.85
CA GLY A 87 0.44 -5.22 3.27
C GLY A 87 -0.28 -5.85 2.09
N VAL A 88 -1.11 -6.84 2.39
CA VAL A 88 -2.09 -7.40 1.46
C VAL A 88 -3.31 -7.91 2.21
N ALA A 89 -4.49 -7.44 1.82
CA ALA A 89 -5.77 -8.01 2.25
C ALA A 89 -6.17 -9.11 1.25
N MET A 90 -6.14 -10.35 1.71
CA MET A 90 -6.52 -11.51 0.91
C MET A 90 -7.96 -11.89 1.21
N PHE A 91 -8.76 -12.08 0.18
CA PHE A 91 -10.14 -12.59 0.30
C PHE A 91 -10.49 -13.40 -0.95
N ARG A 92 -11.47 -14.27 -0.84
CA ARG A 92 -12.00 -15.02 -1.98
C ARG A 92 -13.33 -14.41 -2.37
N PRO A 93 -13.42 -13.77 -3.54
CA PRO A 93 -14.70 -13.28 -4.05
C PRO A 93 -15.69 -14.43 -4.18
N GLY A 94 -16.86 -14.25 -3.58
CA GLY A 94 -17.95 -15.22 -3.65
C GLY A 94 -19.07 -14.75 -4.60
N VAL A 95 -20.27 -15.25 -4.34
CA VAL A 95 -21.49 -14.85 -5.07
C VAL A 95 -21.65 -13.33 -5.02
N GLY A 96 -22.00 -12.72 -6.16
CA GLY A 96 -22.21 -11.28 -6.28
C GLY A 96 -20.95 -10.45 -6.53
N PHE A 97 -19.84 -11.07 -6.98
CA PHE A 97 -18.69 -10.29 -7.47
C PHE A 97 -19.11 -9.41 -8.65
N THR A 98 -18.84 -8.11 -8.56
CA THR A 98 -19.10 -7.13 -9.62
C THR A 98 -17.91 -6.18 -9.74
N THR A 99 -17.75 -5.56 -10.91
CA THR A 99 -16.74 -4.53 -11.16
C THR A 99 -16.80 -3.41 -10.12
N SER A 100 -17.99 -2.93 -9.78
CA SER A 100 -18.17 -1.85 -8.79
C SER A 100 -17.69 -2.27 -7.40
N ARG A 101 -17.95 -3.52 -6.97
CA ARG A 101 -17.47 -4.03 -5.70
C ARG A 101 -15.94 -4.17 -5.69
N SER A 102 -15.35 -4.64 -6.80
CA SER A 102 -13.89 -4.70 -6.96
C SER A 102 -13.25 -3.31 -6.83
N ILE A 103 -13.81 -2.31 -7.52
CA ILE A 103 -13.33 -0.92 -7.45
C ILE A 103 -13.47 -0.37 -6.02
N LEU A 104 -14.63 -0.60 -5.38
CA LEU A 104 -14.87 -0.10 -4.01
C LEU A 104 -13.91 -0.71 -3.00
N ILE A 105 -13.64 -2.02 -3.09
CA ILE A 105 -12.64 -2.68 -2.23
C ILE A 105 -11.26 -2.09 -2.48
N SER A 106 -10.83 -1.98 -3.74
CA SER A 106 -9.49 -1.45 -4.07
C SER A 106 -9.33 0.01 -3.66
N PHE A 107 -10.41 0.82 -3.70
CA PHE A 107 -10.36 2.21 -3.25
C PHE A 107 -10.42 2.35 -1.72
N ALA A 108 -11.00 1.39 -1.01
CA ALA A 108 -11.24 1.47 0.43
C ALA A 108 -9.94 1.55 1.26
N GLY A 109 -8.85 0.92 0.81
CA GLY A 109 -7.53 1.04 1.45
C GLY A 109 -6.99 2.47 1.40
N PRO A 110 -6.77 3.06 0.21
CA PRO A 110 -6.39 4.46 0.09
C PRO A 110 -7.32 5.41 0.84
N ALA A 111 -8.64 5.19 0.79
CA ALA A 111 -9.62 6.00 1.50
C ALA A 111 -9.42 5.94 3.02
N ALA A 112 -9.15 4.76 3.60
CA ALA A 112 -8.84 4.61 5.01
C ALA A 112 -7.54 5.33 5.40
N GLY A 113 -6.51 5.28 4.55
CA GLY A 113 -5.27 6.05 4.73
C GLY A 113 -5.52 7.57 4.70
N PHE A 114 -6.31 8.07 3.74
CA PHE A 114 -6.66 9.49 3.69
C PHE A 114 -7.55 9.93 4.86
N MET A 115 -8.44 9.07 5.37
CA MET A 115 -9.18 9.36 6.60
C MET A 115 -8.24 9.49 7.79
N LEU A 116 -7.28 8.57 7.95
CA LEU A 116 -6.27 8.65 8.99
C LEU A 116 -5.43 9.93 8.85
N PHE A 117 -4.98 10.26 7.63
CA PHE A 117 -4.30 11.54 7.34
C PHE A 117 -5.12 12.73 7.83
N GLY A 118 -6.42 12.81 7.50
CA GLY A 118 -7.29 13.91 7.90
C GLY A 118 -7.45 14.00 9.41
N VAL A 119 -7.64 12.90 10.11
CA VAL A 119 -7.75 12.85 11.57
C VAL A 119 -6.44 13.28 12.24
N VAL A 120 -5.32 12.76 11.77
CA VAL A 120 -3.98 13.07 12.32
C VAL A 120 -3.64 14.54 12.13
N ILE A 121 -3.86 15.09 10.94
CA ILE A 121 -3.56 16.50 10.67
C ILE A 121 -4.48 17.43 11.46
N ALA A 122 -5.77 17.12 11.58
CA ALA A 122 -6.70 17.91 12.39
C ALA A 122 -6.33 17.90 13.88
N ALA A 123 -5.97 16.72 14.43
CA ALA A 123 -5.51 16.61 15.80
C ALA A 123 -4.21 17.39 16.04
N TRP A 124 -3.24 17.27 15.13
CA TRP A 124 -1.96 17.96 15.22
C TRP A 124 -2.12 19.48 15.22
N PHE A 125 -2.88 20.04 14.27
CA PHE A 125 -3.18 21.46 14.22
C PHE A 125 -4.01 21.92 15.42
N GLY A 126 -5.00 21.13 15.85
CA GLY A 126 -5.82 21.44 17.01
C GLY A 126 -4.98 21.59 18.30
N LEU A 127 -4.07 20.64 18.55
CA LEU A 127 -3.16 20.70 19.70
C LEU A 127 -2.23 21.92 19.64
N LYS A 128 -1.66 22.22 18.48
CA LYS A 128 -0.78 23.41 18.31
C LYS A 128 -1.54 24.72 18.51
N ASN A 129 -2.76 24.83 17.97
CA ASN A 129 -3.58 26.03 18.14
C ASN A 129 -4.05 26.20 19.61
N ALA A 130 -4.21 25.09 20.35
CA ALA A 130 -4.48 25.13 21.78
C ALA A 130 -3.26 25.48 22.64
N GLY A 131 -2.10 25.79 22.04
CA GLY A 131 -0.86 26.14 22.73
C GLY A 131 -0.16 24.95 23.40
N VAL A 132 -0.52 23.72 23.05
CA VAL A 132 0.10 22.50 23.60
C VAL A 132 1.51 22.34 23.02
N VAL A 133 2.52 22.34 23.89
CA VAL A 133 3.90 22.01 23.52
C VAL A 133 4.03 20.50 23.45
N LEU A 134 4.15 19.98 22.24
CA LEU A 134 4.31 18.54 22.03
C LEU A 134 5.75 18.10 22.32
N HIS A 135 5.89 16.93 22.95
CA HIS A 135 7.19 16.29 23.04
C HIS A 135 7.76 16.03 21.64
N PRO A 136 9.07 16.20 21.38
CA PRO A 136 9.65 16.04 20.03
C PRO A 136 9.32 14.73 19.32
N LEU A 137 9.30 13.59 20.03
CA LEU A 137 8.90 12.29 19.48
C LEU A 137 7.42 12.25 19.03
N VAL A 138 6.55 12.96 19.75
CA VAL A 138 5.11 13.01 19.39
C VAL A 138 4.91 13.90 18.16
N ASP A 139 5.58 15.05 18.09
CA ASP A 139 5.53 15.92 16.91
C ASP A 139 6.08 15.21 15.67
N ASP A 140 7.16 14.45 15.82
CA ASP A 140 7.74 13.61 14.77
C ASP A 140 6.76 12.50 14.31
N ALA A 141 6.05 11.84 15.25
CA ALA A 141 5.04 10.85 14.93
C ALA A 141 3.91 11.44 14.08
N PHE A 142 3.41 12.64 14.44
CA PHE A 142 2.40 13.34 13.63
C PHE A 142 2.89 13.60 12.21
N ARG A 143 4.11 14.13 12.05
CA ARG A 143 4.72 14.39 10.73
C ARG A 143 4.82 13.11 9.89
N LYS A 144 5.30 12.02 10.49
CA LYS A 144 5.46 10.73 9.83
C LYS A 144 4.12 10.13 9.41
N LEU A 145 3.12 10.15 10.29
CA LEU A 145 1.77 9.67 9.96
C LEU A 145 1.13 10.48 8.83
N VAL A 146 1.24 11.82 8.87
CA VAL A 146 0.77 12.68 7.77
C VAL A 146 1.46 12.33 6.47
N TYR A 147 2.80 12.24 6.47
CA TYR A 147 3.58 11.93 5.27
C TYR A 147 3.27 10.54 4.70
N ILE A 148 3.31 9.52 5.57
CA ILE A 148 3.10 8.14 5.11
C ILE A 148 1.70 7.98 4.52
N ASN A 149 0.64 8.41 5.22
CA ASN A 149 -0.72 8.18 4.75
C ASN A 149 -1.06 8.99 3.50
N LEU A 150 -0.52 10.20 3.36
CA LEU A 150 -0.71 11.00 2.14
C LEU A 150 0.04 10.37 0.96
N ILE A 151 1.35 10.18 1.09
CA ILE A 151 2.19 9.70 -0.03
C ILE A 151 1.86 8.26 -0.40
N TRP A 152 1.70 7.36 0.59
CA TRP A 152 1.32 5.97 0.35
C TRP A 152 -0.05 5.86 -0.31
N GLY A 153 -1.03 6.66 0.14
CA GLY A 153 -2.36 6.69 -0.47
C GLY A 153 -2.32 7.16 -1.92
N LEU A 154 -1.56 8.23 -2.23
CA LEU A 154 -1.41 8.74 -3.60
C LEU A 154 -0.67 7.74 -4.49
N VAL A 155 0.41 7.14 -4.01
CA VAL A 155 1.18 6.12 -4.75
C VAL A 155 0.30 4.91 -5.05
N ASN A 156 -0.48 4.43 -4.07
CA ASN A 156 -1.37 3.29 -4.28
C ASN A 156 -2.51 3.57 -5.27
N LEU A 157 -2.85 4.81 -5.54
CA LEU A 157 -3.85 5.18 -6.56
C LEU A 157 -3.28 5.30 -7.98
N LEU A 158 -1.97 5.14 -8.17
CA LEU A 158 -1.40 5.08 -9.51
C LEU A 158 -1.92 3.85 -10.26
N PRO A 159 -2.30 3.98 -11.55
CA PRO A 159 -2.86 2.89 -12.34
C PRO A 159 -1.78 1.90 -12.79
N VAL A 160 -1.06 1.33 -11.84
CA VAL A 160 0.08 0.41 -12.02
C VAL A 160 -0.15 -0.84 -11.19
N LEU A 161 -0.26 -2.02 -11.80
CA LEU A 161 -0.32 -3.27 -11.04
C LEU A 161 1.04 -3.54 -10.34
N PRO A 162 1.03 -3.99 -9.08
CA PRO A 162 -0.11 -4.51 -8.29
C PRO A 162 -0.79 -3.47 -7.37
N LEU A 163 -0.53 -2.18 -7.54
CA LEU A 163 -1.12 -1.12 -6.71
C LEU A 163 -2.65 -1.09 -6.85
N ASP A 164 -3.35 -0.50 -5.88
CA ASP A 164 -4.83 -0.44 -5.87
C ASP A 164 -5.40 0.31 -7.06
N GLY A 165 -4.77 1.42 -7.47
CA GLY A 165 -5.10 2.15 -8.69
C GLY A 165 -4.94 1.29 -9.94
N GLY A 166 -3.96 0.38 -9.96
CA GLY A 166 -3.78 -0.62 -11.02
C GLY A 166 -4.96 -1.60 -11.08
N ARG A 167 -5.43 -2.09 -9.93
CA ARG A 167 -6.61 -2.98 -9.83
C ARG A 167 -7.90 -2.25 -10.22
N ILE A 168 -8.04 -0.97 -9.84
CA ILE A 168 -9.15 -0.13 -10.28
C ILE A 168 -9.10 0.04 -11.81
N CYS A 169 -7.95 0.38 -12.36
CA CYS A 169 -7.73 0.52 -13.80
C CYS A 169 -8.07 -0.77 -14.56
N GLU A 170 -7.60 -1.92 -14.07
CA GLU A 170 -7.91 -3.25 -14.63
C GLU A 170 -9.43 -3.52 -14.61
N SER A 171 -10.10 -3.28 -13.48
CA SER A 171 -11.54 -3.46 -13.33
C SER A 171 -12.34 -2.57 -14.29
N VAL A 172 -11.93 -1.32 -14.48
CA VAL A 172 -12.56 -0.38 -15.43
C VAL A 172 -12.30 -0.82 -16.87
N CYS A 173 -11.05 -1.11 -17.22
CA CYS A 173 -10.68 -1.51 -18.57
C CYS A 173 -11.38 -2.80 -19.00
N THR A 174 -11.47 -3.82 -18.12
CA THR A 174 -12.16 -5.08 -18.40
C THR A 174 -13.67 -4.91 -18.50
N SER A 175 -14.27 -3.99 -17.76
CA SER A 175 -15.68 -3.65 -17.89
C SER A 175 -16.00 -2.98 -19.23
N LEU A 176 -15.12 -2.08 -19.69
CA LEU A 176 -15.31 -1.37 -20.97
C LEU A 176 -14.89 -2.22 -22.18
N ARG A 177 -13.93 -3.10 -22.01
CA ARG A 177 -13.32 -3.94 -23.05
C ARG A 177 -13.16 -5.40 -22.58
N PRO A 178 -14.22 -6.20 -22.56
CA PRO A 178 -14.16 -7.57 -22.01
C PRO A 178 -13.13 -8.50 -22.67
N ARG A 179 -12.69 -8.21 -23.90
CA ARG A 179 -11.75 -9.06 -24.65
C ARG A 179 -10.28 -8.72 -24.41
N ASP A 180 -9.96 -7.44 -24.23
CA ASP A 180 -8.58 -6.94 -24.19
C ASP A 180 -8.32 -5.92 -23.05
N GLY A 181 -9.27 -5.74 -22.14
CA GLY A 181 -9.19 -4.76 -21.07
C GLY A 181 -7.98 -4.96 -20.14
N GLU A 182 -7.65 -6.22 -19.81
CA GLU A 182 -6.45 -6.54 -19.02
C GLU A 182 -5.16 -6.07 -19.72
N LEU A 183 -5.07 -6.29 -21.05
CA LEU A 183 -3.92 -5.83 -21.83
C LEU A 183 -3.84 -4.30 -21.87
N TRP A 184 -4.98 -3.60 -21.91
CA TRP A 184 -5.02 -2.14 -21.84
C TRP A 184 -4.58 -1.62 -20.47
N ALA A 185 -5.06 -2.22 -19.39
CA ALA A 185 -4.64 -1.86 -18.02
C ALA A 185 -3.12 -2.02 -17.84
N LEU A 186 -2.56 -3.12 -18.33
CA LEU A 186 -1.12 -3.38 -18.29
C LEU A 186 -0.31 -2.37 -19.12
N ARG A 187 -0.81 -1.95 -20.31
CA ARG A 187 -0.17 -0.90 -21.10
C ARG A 187 -0.17 0.45 -20.37
N ILE A 188 -1.30 0.84 -19.78
CA ILE A 188 -1.39 2.05 -18.96
C ILE A 188 -0.41 1.97 -17.80
N GLY A 189 -0.38 0.82 -17.09
CA GLY A 189 0.54 0.57 -15.99
C GLY A 189 2.02 0.71 -16.39
N MET A 190 2.42 0.17 -17.56
CA MET A 190 3.79 0.32 -18.06
C MET A 190 4.15 1.79 -18.35
N ILE A 191 3.25 2.52 -19.02
CA ILE A 191 3.50 3.93 -19.40
C ILE A 191 3.62 4.78 -18.11
N VAL A 192 2.70 4.61 -17.17
CA VAL A 192 2.71 5.38 -15.92
C VAL A 192 3.92 5.02 -15.05
N ALA A 193 4.18 3.72 -14.84
CA ALA A 193 5.33 3.29 -14.05
C ALA A 193 6.66 3.73 -14.68
N GLY A 194 6.80 3.62 -16.00
CA GLY A 194 7.98 4.07 -16.73
C GLY A 194 8.18 5.58 -16.61
N GLY A 195 7.11 6.37 -16.78
CA GLY A 195 7.16 7.83 -16.63
C GLY A 195 7.54 8.26 -15.20
N VAL A 196 6.95 7.61 -14.19
CA VAL A 196 7.27 7.87 -12.76
C VAL A 196 8.72 7.46 -12.45
N ALA A 197 9.20 6.32 -12.99
CA ALA A 197 10.58 5.89 -12.83
C ALA A 197 11.57 6.93 -13.40
N LEU A 198 11.33 7.40 -14.62
CA LEU A 198 12.16 8.43 -15.26
C LEU A 198 12.15 9.74 -14.47
N LEU A 199 10.98 10.16 -13.99
CA LEU A 199 10.86 11.36 -13.16
C LEU A 199 11.71 11.25 -11.88
N PHE A 200 11.59 10.15 -11.13
CA PHE A 200 12.38 9.99 -9.91
C PHE A 200 13.87 9.86 -10.17
N LEU A 201 14.28 9.19 -11.24
CA LEU A 201 15.68 9.11 -11.63
C LEU A 201 16.24 10.49 -12.02
N SER A 202 15.48 11.33 -12.73
CA SER A 202 15.89 12.70 -13.06
C SER A 202 16.03 13.60 -11.81
N LEU A 203 15.29 13.31 -10.76
CA LEU A 203 15.39 13.97 -9.45
C LEU A 203 16.46 13.34 -8.53
N SER A 204 17.29 12.43 -9.05
CA SER A 204 18.30 11.68 -8.30
C SER A 204 17.74 10.83 -7.15
N ALA A 205 16.43 10.56 -7.14
CA ALA A 205 15.74 9.71 -6.17
C ALA A 205 15.82 8.24 -6.62
N MET A 206 16.97 7.61 -6.40
CA MET A 206 17.28 6.28 -6.93
C MET A 206 16.30 5.20 -6.49
N TYR A 207 15.97 5.14 -5.18
CA TYR A 207 15.10 4.08 -4.64
C TYR A 207 13.70 4.04 -5.31
N PRO A 208 12.90 5.12 -5.32
CA PRO A 208 11.62 5.11 -6.01
C PRO A 208 11.77 4.95 -7.53
N GLY A 209 12.83 5.48 -8.14
CA GLY A 209 13.13 5.28 -9.55
C GLY A 209 13.29 3.80 -9.93
N PHE A 210 14.10 3.05 -9.17
CA PHE A 210 14.26 1.61 -9.38
C PHE A 210 13.00 0.82 -9.04
N LEU A 211 12.26 1.20 -7.98
CA LEU A 211 10.99 0.57 -7.62
C LEU A 211 9.98 0.65 -8.78
N PHE A 212 9.75 1.86 -9.32
CA PHE A 212 8.83 2.04 -10.43
C PHE A 212 9.35 1.43 -11.74
N GLY A 213 10.66 1.39 -11.96
CA GLY A 213 11.29 0.65 -13.06
C GLY A 213 10.99 -0.85 -12.96
N TYR A 214 11.10 -1.42 -11.77
CA TYR A 214 10.71 -2.82 -11.52
C TYR A 214 9.21 -3.05 -11.75
N LEU A 215 8.32 -2.14 -11.29
CA LEU A 215 6.89 -2.24 -11.54
C LEU A 215 6.55 -2.15 -13.03
N CYS A 216 7.23 -1.29 -13.79
CA CYS A 216 7.10 -1.21 -15.25
C CYS A 216 7.47 -2.55 -15.90
N PHE A 217 8.61 -3.13 -15.52
CA PHE A 217 9.06 -4.43 -16.01
C PHE A 217 8.12 -5.56 -15.62
N SER A 218 7.60 -5.57 -14.39
CA SER A 218 6.61 -6.55 -13.93
C SER A 218 5.31 -6.49 -14.75
N ASN A 219 4.79 -5.30 -15.04
CA ASN A 219 3.63 -5.12 -15.92
C ASN A 219 3.92 -5.58 -17.35
N PHE A 220 5.14 -5.36 -17.86
CA PHE A 220 5.57 -5.88 -19.15
C PHE A 220 5.59 -7.41 -19.18
N GLN A 221 6.13 -8.07 -18.17
CA GLN A 221 6.11 -9.53 -18.08
C GLN A 221 4.68 -10.08 -18.05
N MET A 222 3.78 -9.47 -17.27
CA MET A 222 2.36 -9.84 -17.25
C MET A 222 1.73 -9.65 -18.62
N TYR A 223 1.99 -8.52 -19.29
CA TYR A 223 1.49 -8.26 -20.65
C TYR A 223 1.91 -9.33 -21.65
N GLN A 224 3.17 -9.76 -21.64
CA GLN A 224 3.66 -10.83 -22.51
C GLN A 224 3.00 -12.18 -22.22
N ALA A 225 2.81 -12.49 -20.95
CA ALA A 225 2.14 -13.72 -20.53
C ALA A 225 0.66 -13.78 -20.98
N TYR A 226 -0.07 -12.66 -20.92
CA TYR A 226 -1.45 -12.57 -21.38
C TYR A 226 -1.53 -12.63 -22.91
N LYS A 227 -0.65 -11.94 -23.63
CA LYS A 227 -0.61 -11.96 -25.09
C LYS A 227 -0.32 -13.36 -25.64
N GLY A 228 0.55 -14.12 -24.98
CA GLY A 228 0.86 -15.51 -25.37
C GLY A 228 -0.30 -16.49 -25.14
N ARG A 229 -1.24 -16.21 -24.21
CA ARG A 229 -2.43 -17.04 -23.97
C ARG A 229 -3.55 -16.80 -24.98
N GLY A 230 -3.59 -15.65 -25.64
CA GLY A 230 -4.64 -15.29 -26.62
C GLY A 230 -4.34 -15.69 -28.06
N SER A 231 -3.25 -16.41 -28.30
CA SER A 231 -2.82 -16.84 -29.64
C SER A 231 -3.18 -18.30 -29.97
N TRP A 232 -4.26 -18.85 -29.35
CA TRP A 232 -4.83 -20.17 -29.70
C TRP A 232 -6.26 -20.02 -30.19
#